data_dcfa69bbc10dc1ea48bc651f673e6a41
#
_entry.id   dcfa69bbc10dc1ea48bc651f673e6a41
#
_cell.length_a   1.000
_cell.length_b   1.000
_cell.length_c   1.000
_cell.angle_alpha   90.00
_cell.angle_beta   90.00
_cell.angle_gamma   90.00
#
_symmetry.space_group_name_H-M   'P 1'
#
loop_
_entity.id
_entity.type
_entity.pdbx_description
1 polymer ?
#
loop_
_entity_poly.entity_id
_entity_poly.type
_entity_poly.pdbx_seq_one_letter_code
_entity_poly.pdbx_strand_id
1 'polypeptide(L)'
;GYTTGSPVTVKENEHAIVEYGYESGLLTACPPPTRTGKTVAVVGAGPAGLAVADYLNKRGHKVTVYEREDRVGGLLMYGIPNMKLEKQVIDRRLNIMKAEGIDFVTCADVGGSTPAQDVLDAHDAVVLACGAKQARDINAPGRDAQGIYFAVDYLTSVTRSLLDSGFSDGKAVSAKDKKVLVIGGGDTGNDCVGTAIRQGCASVTQLEMMPCPPTERTAANAWPEWPKVLKTDYGQQEAIAVFGSDPRIYQTTVKEFYKDEAGQVCGALIAKLESKVVDEATGRRAMVPTGEEFAIECDLVLIAAGFTGCQPYVAEAFGVDLTKRGTVADTKYATNVPHVFTCGDMRRGQSLVVWALREGRDAAAEVDKSLMGYTNL
;
A
#
# COMPACT_ATOMS: atom_id res chain seq x y z
N GLY A 1 -13.34 -7.50 -25.97
CA GLY A 1 -13.46 -8.91 -26.03
C GLY A 1 -12.72 -9.61 -27.14
N TYR A 2 -12.73 -10.92 -27.09
CA TYR A 2 -12.03 -11.82 -27.97
C TYR A 2 -12.45 -11.76 -29.42
N THR A 3 -13.75 -11.62 -29.63
CA THR A 3 -14.35 -11.69 -30.97
C THR A 3 -14.57 -10.32 -31.59
N THR A 4 -14.62 -9.28 -30.79
CA THR A 4 -14.95 -7.92 -31.25
C THR A 4 -13.75 -6.95 -31.20
N GLY A 5 -12.63 -7.37 -30.61
CA GLY A 5 -11.46 -6.49 -30.38
C GLY A 5 -11.67 -5.40 -29.32
N SER A 6 -12.89 -5.26 -28.77
CA SER A 6 -13.20 -4.26 -27.76
C SER A 6 -13.02 -4.82 -26.34
N PRO A 7 -12.42 -4.07 -25.40
CA PRO A 7 -12.31 -4.51 -24.02
C PRO A 7 -13.68 -4.60 -23.35
N VAL A 8 -13.84 -5.54 -22.43
CA VAL A 8 -15.04 -5.64 -21.58
C VAL A 8 -14.88 -4.69 -20.39
N THR A 9 -15.92 -3.91 -20.08
CA THR A 9 -15.97 -2.92 -18.99
C THR A 9 -16.21 -3.58 -17.63
N VAL A 10 -15.35 -4.53 -17.25
CA VAL A 10 -15.53 -5.32 -16.00
C VAL A 10 -15.51 -4.41 -14.77
N LYS A 11 -14.52 -3.52 -14.69
CA LYS A 11 -14.36 -2.60 -13.56
C LYS A 11 -15.57 -1.67 -13.39
N GLU A 12 -16.05 -1.10 -14.49
CA GLU A 12 -17.22 -0.20 -14.49
C GLU A 12 -18.50 -0.93 -14.11
N ASN A 13 -18.65 -2.20 -14.55
CA ASN A 13 -19.80 -3.04 -14.18
C ASN A 13 -19.76 -3.38 -12.68
N GLU A 14 -18.62 -3.79 -12.15
CA GLU A 14 -18.45 -4.06 -10.73
C GLU A 14 -18.72 -2.81 -9.88
N HIS A 15 -18.20 -1.65 -10.30
CA HIS A 15 -18.47 -0.38 -9.65
C HIS A 15 -19.95 -0.05 -9.65
N ALA A 16 -20.62 -0.12 -10.80
CA ALA A 16 -22.05 0.17 -10.92
C ALA A 16 -22.91 -0.76 -10.04
N ILE A 17 -22.57 -2.05 -9.93
CA ILE A 17 -23.27 -3.01 -9.06
C ILE A 17 -23.15 -2.59 -7.59
N VAL A 18 -21.96 -2.22 -7.15
CA VAL A 18 -21.71 -1.81 -5.76
C VAL A 18 -22.43 -0.50 -5.45
N GLU A 19 -22.31 0.51 -6.32
CA GLU A 19 -22.97 1.80 -6.11
C GLU A 19 -24.49 1.64 -6.06
N TYR A 20 -25.08 0.91 -7.01
CA TYR A 20 -26.51 0.58 -6.98
C TYR A 20 -26.91 -0.16 -5.70
N GLY A 21 -26.07 -1.07 -5.20
CA GLY A 21 -26.32 -1.78 -3.95
C GLY A 21 -26.45 -0.84 -2.74
N TYR A 22 -25.64 0.20 -2.68
CA TYR A 22 -25.72 1.24 -1.64
C TYR A 22 -26.91 2.18 -1.85
N GLU A 23 -27.10 2.69 -3.07
CA GLU A 23 -28.16 3.64 -3.41
C GLU A 23 -29.56 3.06 -3.23
N SER A 24 -29.74 1.79 -3.60
CA SER A 24 -31.03 1.09 -3.49
C SER A 24 -31.31 0.55 -2.07
N GLY A 25 -30.36 0.65 -1.14
CA GLY A 25 -30.48 0.10 0.21
C GLY A 25 -30.38 -1.43 0.30
N LEU A 26 -29.85 -2.10 -0.73
CA LEU A 26 -29.56 -3.54 -0.71
C LEU A 26 -28.33 -3.86 0.16
N LEU A 27 -27.36 -2.95 0.20
CA LEU A 27 -26.19 -3.06 1.07
C LEU A 27 -26.43 -2.33 2.39
N THR A 28 -26.99 -3.05 3.36
CA THR A 28 -27.27 -2.57 4.72
C THR A 28 -26.58 -3.47 5.75
N ALA A 29 -26.57 -3.02 7.00
CA ALA A 29 -26.04 -3.83 8.10
C ALA A 29 -26.86 -5.11 8.28
N CYS A 30 -26.15 -6.24 8.35
CA CYS A 30 -26.72 -7.55 8.61
C CYS A 30 -25.96 -8.22 9.78
N PRO A 31 -26.27 -7.85 11.03
CA PRO A 31 -25.58 -8.41 12.18
C PRO A 31 -25.85 -9.92 12.28
N PRO A 32 -24.88 -10.73 12.75
CA PRO A 32 -25.05 -12.16 12.87
C PRO A 32 -26.19 -12.48 13.85
N PRO A 33 -27.06 -13.43 13.50
CA PRO A 33 -28.22 -13.78 14.33
C PRO A 33 -27.83 -14.44 15.66
N THR A 34 -26.63 -15.01 15.73
CA THR A 34 -26.12 -15.72 16.91
C THR A 34 -24.66 -15.41 17.14
N ARG A 35 -24.27 -15.16 18.38
CA ARG A 35 -22.87 -15.01 18.78
C ARG A 35 -22.29 -16.33 19.28
N THR A 36 -21.02 -16.60 18.90
CA THR A 36 -20.30 -17.83 19.30
C THR A 36 -19.77 -17.78 20.74
N GLY A 37 -19.72 -16.60 21.34
CA GLY A 37 -19.06 -16.38 22.62
C GLY A 37 -17.54 -16.23 22.52
N LYS A 38 -16.97 -16.35 21.31
CA LYS A 38 -15.53 -16.17 21.07
C LYS A 38 -15.20 -14.74 20.70
N THR A 39 -14.03 -14.29 21.15
CA THR A 39 -13.50 -12.94 20.92
C THR A 39 -12.24 -12.98 20.06
N VAL A 40 -12.15 -12.09 19.07
CA VAL A 40 -10.98 -12.00 18.17
C VAL A 40 -10.50 -10.56 18.08
N ALA A 41 -9.20 -10.36 18.30
CA ALA A 41 -8.53 -9.11 17.97
C ALA A 41 -7.98 -9.15 16.55
N VAL A 42 -8.16 -8.05 15.80
CA VAL A 42 -7.50 -7.81 14.52
C VAL A 42 -6.59 -6.60 14.68
N VAL A 43 -5.29 -6.78 14.52
CA VAL A 43 -4.30 -5.70 14.63
C VAL A 43 -3.96 -5.19 13.24
N GLY A 44 -4.41 -3.97 12.95
CA GLY A 44 -4.32 -3.32 11.65
C GLY A 44 -5.66 -3.32 10.90
N ALA A 45 -6.16 -2.12 10.61
CA ALA A 45 -7.44 -1.89 9.94
C ALA A 45 -7.29 -1.60 8.43
N GLY A 46 -6.27 -2.15 7.80
CA GLY A 46 -6.12 -2.16 6.34
C GLY A 46 -7.06 -3.16 5.66
N PRO A 47 -7.02 -3.31 4.32
CA PRO A 47 -7.94 -4.20 3.58
C PRO A 47 -7.97 -5.64 4.09
N ALA A 48 -6.82 -6.21 4.45
CA ALA A 48 -6.74 -7.57 4.97
C ALA A 48 -7.45 -7.68 6.33
N GLY A 49 -7.15 -6.77 7.28
CA GLY A 49 -7.78 -6.78 8.59
C GLY A 49 -9.29 -6.53 8.54
N LEU A 50 -9.74 -5.63 7.68
CA LEU A 50 -11.17 -5.40 7.46
C LEU A 50 -11.88 -6.64 6.90
N ALA A 51 -11.24 -7.37 5.98
CA ALA A 51 -11.80 -8.62 5.45
C ALA A 51 -11.88 -9.71 6.52
N VAL A 52 -10.85 -9.86 7.37
CA VAL A 52 -10.88 -10.76 8.54
C VAL A 52 -12.05 -10.39 9.45
N ALA A 53 -12.14 -9.12 9.84
CA ALA A 53 -13.15 -8.63 10.78
C ALA A 53 -14.57 -8.87 10.26
N ASP A 54 -14.83 -8.58 8.99
CA ASP A 54 -16.13 -8.80 8.36
C ASP A 54 -16.54 -10.28 8.40
N TYR A 55 -15.65 -11.18 7.99
CA TYR A 55 -15.95 -12.60 7.91
C TYR A 55 -16.13 -13.25 9.28
N LEU A 56 -15.25 -12.94 10.23
CA LEU A 56 -15.36 -13.46 11.60
C LEU A 56 -16.59 -12.92 12.32
N ASN A 57 -16.93 -11.65 12.13
CA ASN A 57 -18.14 -11.08 12.69
C ASN A 57 -19.40 -11.75 12.13
N LYS A 58 -19.48 -11.95 10.80
CA LYS A 58 -20.57 -12.67 10.14
C LYS A 58 -20.71 -14.10 10.63
N ARG A 59 -19.59 -14.74 10.99
CA ARG A 59 -19.58 -16.08 11.61
C ARG A 59 -20.13 -16.07 13.04
N GLY A 60 -20.22 -14.90 13.65
CA GLY A 60 -20.76 -14.72 15.00
C GLY A 60 -19.71 -14.45 16.08
N HIS A 61 -18.43 -14.36 15.75
CA HIS A 61 -17.39 -13.96 16.71
C HIS A 61 -17.53 -12.49 17.07
N LYS A 62 -17.15 -12.13 18.30
CA LYS A 62 -17.01 -10.72 18.69
C LYS A 62 -15.63 -10.25 18.23
N VAL A 63 -15.60 -9.24 17.36
CA VAL A 63 -14.37 -8.75 16.76
C VAL A 63 -14.07 -7.33 17.21
N THR A 64 -12.81 -7.11 17.63
CA THR A 64 -12.25 -5.80 17.92
C THR A 64 -11.07 -5.54 16.98
N VAL A 65 -11.13 -4.46 16.22
CA VAL A 65 -10.07 -4.04 15.29
C VAL A 65 -9.28 -2.90 15.91
N TYR A 66 -7.98 -3.08 16.08
CA TYR A 66 -7.05 -2.08 16.59
C TYR A 66 -6.32 -1.41 15.42
N GLU A 67 -6.32 -0.08 15.38
CA GLU A 67 -5.65 0.71 14.35
C GLU A 67 -4.78 1.78 15.01
N ARG A 68 -3.52 1.87 14.61
CA ARG A 68 -2.60 2.85 15.17
C ARG A 68 -2.89 4.28 14.71
N GLU A 69 -3.45 4.43 13.52
CA GLU A 69 -3.85 5.74 12.98
C GLU A 69 -5.18 6.20 13.59
N ASP A 70 -5.50 7.46 13.41
CA ASP A 70 -6.76 8.07 13.84
C ASP A 70 -7.97 7.64 13.01
N ARG A 71 -7.72 7.07 11.81
CA ARG A 71 -8.75 6.60 10.88
C ARG A 71 -8.45 5.19 10.39
N VAL A 72 -9.51 4.43 10.23
CA VAL A 72 -9.50 3.06 9.70
C VAL A 72 -9.34 3.08 8.17
N GLY A 73 -8.69 2.07 7.61
CA GLY A 73 -8.53 1.89 6.16
C GLY A 73 -7.09 1.62 5.71
N GLY A 74 -6.11 1.84 6.58
CA GLY A 74 -4.69 1.63 6.25
C GLY A 74 -4.27 2.46 5.02
N LEU A 75 -3.66 1.81 4.01
CA LEU A 75 -3.26 2.50 2.78
C LEU A 75 -4.44 2.99 1.92
N LEU A 76 -5.64 2.42 2.06
CA LEU A 76 -6.84 2.97 1.40
C LEU A 76 -7.16 4.36 1.92
N MET A 77 -6.95 4.60 3.22
CA MET A 77 -7.18 5.89 3.86
C MET A 77 -6.06 6.88 3.55
N TYR A 78 -4.80 6.53 3.84
CA TYR A 78 -3.69 7.47 3.86
C TYR A 78 -2.64 7.26 2.76
N GLY A 79 -2.60 6.11 2.08
CA GLY A 79 -1.65 5.84 1.00
C GLY A 79 -2.18 6.21 -0.39
N ILE A 80 -3.47 6.00 -0.64
CA ILE A 80 -4.12 6.31 -1.91
C ILE A 80 -4.66 7.75 -1.85
N PRO A 81 -4.35 8.64 -2.82
CA PRO A 81 -4.88 9.99 -2.85
C PRO A 81 -6.41 10.04 -2.92
N ASN A 82 -7.02 11.08 -2.31
CA ASN A 82 -8.48 11.22 -2.30
C ASN A 82 -9.09 11.34 -3.70
N MET A 83 -8.37 11.93 -4.66
CA MET A 83 -8.80 12.02 -6.06
C MET A 83 -8.93 10.66 -6.76
N LYS A 84 -8.25 9.63 -6.27
CA LYS A 84 -8.29 8.25 -6.80
C LYS A 84 -9.28 7.38 -6.04
N LEU A 85 -9.41 7.60 -4.72
CA LEU A 85 -10.35 6.92 -3.85
C LEU A 85 -10.87 7.89 -2.78
N GLU A 86 -12.08 8.39 -2.97
CA GLU A 86 -12.75 9.26 -2.01
C GLU A 86 -12.97 8.53 -0.69
N LYS A 87 -12.64 9.17 0.45
CA LYS A 87 -12.62 8.51 1.76
C LYS A 87 -14.01 8.17 2.29
N GLN A 88 -15.03 8.88 1.83
CA GLN A 88 -16.45 8.55 2.10
C GLN A 88 -16.83 7.11 1.66
N VAL A 89 -16.16 6.56 0.63
CA VAL A 89 -16.36 5.18 0.19
C VAL A 89 -15.92 4.19 1.27
N ILE A 90 -14.85 4.51 2.01
CA ILE A 90 -14.39 3.71 3.14
C ILE A 90 -15.37 3.89 4.31
N ASP A 91 -15.75 5.12 4.64
CA ASP A 91 -16.61 5.44 5.77
C ASP A 91 -17.98 4.76 5.67
N ARG A 92 -18.61 4.74 4.48
CA ARG A 92 -19.90 4.06 4.31
C ARG A 92 -19.80 2.55 4.59
N ARG A 93 -18.69 1.90 4.21
CA ARG A 93 -18.45 0.49 4.54
C ARG A 93 -18.23 0.28 6.03
N LEU A 94 -17.44 1.13 6.66
CA LEU A 94 -17.18 1.09 8.11
C LEU A 94 -18.45 1.27 8.93
N ASN A 95 -19.37 2.15 8.50
CA ASN A 95 -20.64 2.36 9.17
C ASN A 95 -21.49 1.07 9.19
N ILE A 96 -21.51 0.32 8.10
CA ILE A 96 -22.15 -1.01 8.06
C ILE A 96 -21.45 -1.96 9.04
N MET A 97 -20.14 -2.08 9.00
CA MET A 97 -19.39 -2.98 9.87
C MET A 97 -19.59 -2.66 11.37
N LYS A 98 -19.63 -1.38 11.73
CA LYS A 98 -19.94 -0.93 13.10
C LYS A 98 -21.37 -1.32 13.51
N ALA A 99 -22.35 -1.10 12.63
CA ALA A 99 -23.74 -1.47 12.86
C ALA A 99 -23.94 -3.00 12.97
N GLU A 100 -23.06 -3.78 12.35
CA GLU A 100 -23.00 -5.25 12.49
C GLU A 100 -22.33 -5.71 13.79
N GLY A 101 -21.76 -4.79 14.57
CA GLY A 101 -21.23 -5.03 15.92
C GLY A 101 -19.72 -5.29 15.97
N ILE A 102 -18.96 -4.84 14.96
CA ILE A 102 -17.48 -4.81 15.02
C ILE A 102 -17.05 -3.56 15.77
N ASP A 103 -16.17 -3.71 16.76
CA ASP A 103 -15.57 -2.60 17.48
C ASP A 103 -14.29 -2.14 16.79
N PHE A 104 -14.09 -0.83 16.70
CA PHE A 104 -12.87 -0.21 16.16
C PHE A 104 -12.22 0.67 17.22
N VAL A 105 -10.96 0.40 17.53
CA VAL A 105 -10.13 1.16 18.47
C VAL A 105 -9.01 1.82 17.66
N THR A 106 -9.17 3.11 17.39
CA THR A 106 -8.16 3.92 16.69
C THR A 106 -7.16 4.53 17.65
N CYS A 107 -6.04 5.07 17.15
CA CYS A 107 -4.91 5.56 17.94
C CYS A 107 -4.33 4.50 18.89
N ALA A 108 -4.48 3.22 18.55
CA ALA A 108 -4.02 2.08 19.32
C ALA A 108 -2.86 1.38 18.58
N ASP A 109 -1.65 1.81 18.89
CA ASP A 109 -0.43 1.20 18.32
C ASP A 109 -0.02 -0.02 19.14
N VAL A 110 -0.55 -1.17 18.75
CA VAL A 110 -0.29 -2.44 19.44
C VAL A 110 1.15 -2.91 19.21
N GLY A 111 1.85 -3.17 20.30
CA GLY A 111 3.29 -3.42 20.30
C GLY A 111 4.14 -2.15 20.47
N GLY A 112 3.49 -0.97 20.36
CA GLY A 112 4.04 0.34 20.71
C GLY A 112 3.43 0.87 21.99
N SER A 113 2.49 1.83 21.88
CA SER A 113 1.80 2.44 23.04
C SER A 113 0.77 1.52 23.69
N THR A 114 0.25 0.53 22.96
CA THR A 114 -0.68 -0.48 23.47
C THR A 114 0.06 -1.80 23.64
N PRO A 115 0.19 -2.36 24.87
CA PRO A 115 0.90 -3.62 25.07
C PRO A 115 0.26 -4.78 24.31
N ALA A 116 1.07 -5.57 23.59
CA ALA A 116 0.58 -6.75 22.88
C ALA A 116 0.00 -7.80 23.82
N GLN A 117 0.55 -7.91 25.04
CA GLN A 117 0.07 -8.85 26.05
C GLN A 117 -1.37 -8.55 26.48
N ASP A 118 -1.73 -7.27 26.63
CA ASP A 118 -3.10 -6.88 27.00
C ASP A 118 -4.12 -7.33 25.92
N VAL A 119 -3.70 -7.27 24.65
CA VAL A 119 -4.53 -7.73 23.53
C VAL A 119 -4.64 -9.26 23.50
N LEU A 120 -3.55 -9.98 23.80
CA LEU A 120 -3.53 -11.44 23.90
C LEU A 120 -4.42 -11.93 25.03
N ASP A 121 -4.34 -11.30 26.21
CA ASP A 121 -5.10 -11.71 27.40
C ASP A 121 -6.61 -11.44 27.28
N ALA A 122 -6.98 -10.44 26.46
CA ALA A 122 -8.37 -10.03 26.29
C ALA A 122 -9.13 -10.81 25.19
N HIS A 123 -8.45 -11.61 24.38
CA HIS A 123 -9.06 -12.25 23.21
C HIS A 123 -8.68 -13.72 23.08
N ASP A 124 -9.63 -14.54 22.57
CA ASP A 124 -9.37 -15.97 22.30
C ASP A 124 -8.41 -16.18 21.11
N ALA A 125 -8.34 -15.23 20.18
CA ALA A 125 -7.38 -15.25 19.07
C ALA A 125 -7.01 -13.84 18.61
N VAL A 126 -5.83 -13.70 18.00
CA VAL A 126 -5.33 -12.43 17.44
C VAL A 126 -4.92 -12.64 15.99
N VAL A 127 -5.28 -11.71 15.10
CA VAL A 127 -4.84 -11.68 13.70
C VAL A 127 -3.99 -10.45 13.44
N LEU A 128 -2.74 -10.65 13.05
CA LEU A 128 -1.81 -9.59 12.68
C LEU A 128 -1.96 -9.26 11.19
N ALA A 129 -2.46 -8.04 10.90
CA ALA A 129 -2.75 -7.55 9.55
C ALA A 129 -2.21 -6.13 9.32
N CYS A 130 -1.02 -5.82 9.90
CA CYS A 130 -0.42 -4.48 9.89
C CYS A 130 0.19 -4.06 8.54
N GLY A 131 0.19 -4.95 7.54
CA GLY A 131 0.74 -4.70 6.23
C GLY A 131 2.27 -4.76 6.17
N ALA A 132 2.84 -4.36 5.04
CA ALA A 132 4.28 -4.21 4.81
C ALA A 132 4.61 -2.72 4.80
N LYS A 133 4.98 -2.17 5.94
CA LYS A 133 5.22 -0.71 6.10
C LYS A 133 6.69 -0.34 6.29
N GLN A 134 7.61 -1.31 6.24
CA GLN A 134 9.04 -1.02 6.25
C GLN A 134 9.45 -0.51 4.87
N ALA A 135 9.53 0.81 4.69
CA ALA A 135 9.88 1.42 3.42
C ALA A 135 11.30 1.02 3.00
N ARG A 136 11.48 0.78 1.70
CA ARG A 136 12.82 0.63 1.10
C ARG A 136 13.42 2.01 0.90
N ASP A 137 14.55 2.25 1.54
CA ASP A 137 15.28 3.50 1.40
C ASP A 137 16.34 3.45 0.29
N ILE A 138 16.83 4.62 -0.10
CA ILE A 138 17.92 4.81 -1.06
C ILE A 138 19.20 5.07 -0.25
N ASN A 139 20.13 4.13 -0.31
CA ASN A 139 21.44 4.29 0.32
C ASN A 139 22.36 5.08 -0.61
N ALA A 140 22.25 6.41 -0.59
CA ALA A 140 23.03 7.33 -1.38
C ALA A 140 23.56 8.50 -0.52
N PRO A 141 24.76 9.05 -0.82
CA PRO A 141 25.23 10.28 -0.18
C PRO A 141 24.19 11.38 -0.30
N GLY A 142 24.08 12.21 0.74
CA GLY A 142 23.10 13.30 0.79
C GLY A 142 21.66 12.88 1.08
N ARG A 143 21.37 11.59 1.38
CA ARG A 143 20.02 11.11 1.71
C ARG A 143 19.39 11.82 2.91
N ASP A 144 20.20 12.35 3.81
CA ASP A 144 19.81 13.10 5.00
C ASP A 144 19.42 14.57 4.72
N ALA A 145 19.41 15.00 3.44
CA ALA A 145 18.92 16.33 3.06
C ALA A 145 17.45 16.52 3.43
N GLN A 146 17.11 17.72 3.86
CA GLN A 146 15.70 18.11 4.03
C GLN A 146 15.02 18.17 2.66
N GLY A 147 13.72 17.88 2.62
CA GLY A 147 12.96 17.82 1.37
C GLY A 147 12.96 16.44 0.69
N ILE A 148 13.56 15.42 1.33
CA ILE A 148 13.50 14.03 0.87
C ILE A 148 12.57 13.23 1.78
N TYR A 149 11.42 12.77 1.24
CA TYR A 149 10.39 12.04 1.98
C TYR A 149 10.14 10.67 1.36
N PHE A 150 9.67 9.73 2.18
CA PHE A 150 9.02 8.55 1.62
C PHE A 150 7.68 8.92 0.99
N ALA A 151 7.36 8.30 -0.13
CA ALA A 151 6.13 8.58 -0.88
C ALA A 151 4.86 8.44 -0.02
N VAL A 152 4.78 7.41 0.82
CA VAL A 152 3.62 7.20 1.70
C VAL A 152 3.51 8.28 2.76
N ASP A 153 4.62 8.81 3.29
CA ASP A 153 4.59 9.90 4.27
C ASP A 153 4.10 11.20 3.61
N TYR A 154 4.56 11.48 2.39
CA TYR A 154 4.06 12.59 1.59
C TYR A 154 2.55 12.47 1.34
N LEU A 155 2.08 11.34 0.79
CA LEU A 155 0.66 11.11 0.49
C LEU A 155 -0.20 11.14 1.76
N THR A 156 0.30 10.60 2.87
CA THR A 156 -0.35 10.65 4.18
C THR A 156 -0.51 12.09 4.65
N SER A 157 0.55 12.91 4.58
CA SER A 157 0.51 14.31 5.02
C SER A 157 -0.53 15.11 4.25
N VAL A 158 -0.60 14.90 2.93
CA VAL A 158 -1.55 15.58 2.03
C VAL A 158 -2.99 15.15 2.34
N THR A 159 -3.23 13.83 2.44
CA THR A 159 -4.58 13.33 2.72
C THR A 159 -5.05 13.71 4.12
N ARG A 160 -4.18 13.66 5.12
CA ARG A 160 -4.50 14.06 6.50
C ARG A 160 -4.89 15.53 6.58
N SER A 161 -4.09 16.43 6.01
CA SER A 161 -4.38 17.87 5.97
C SER A 161 -5.70 18.16 5.23
N LEU A 162 -5.99 17.44 4.13
CA LEU A 162 -7.28 17.54 3.45
C LEU A 162 -8.45 17.17 4.38
N LEU A 163 -8.35 16.02 5.06
CA LEU A 163 -9.45 15.49 5.89
C LEU A 163 -9.63 16.25 7.20
N ASP A 164 -8.55 16.77 7.78
CA ASP A 164 -8.60 17.47 9.06
C ASP A 164 -9.03 18.93 8.92
N SER A 165 -8.65 19.57 7.82
CA SER A 165 -8.76 21.04 7.73
C SER A 165 -9.11 21.60 6.34
N GLY A 166 -9.28 20.75 5.32
CA GLY A 166 -9.38 21.22 3.94
C GLY A 166 -8.13 21.99 3.49
N PHE A 167 -6.95 21.56 3.95
CA PHE A 167 -5.62 22.18 3.73
C PHE A 167 -5.36 23.50 4.47
N SER A 168 -6.23 23.95 5.35
CA SER A 168 -6.04 25.22 6.06
C SER A 168 -5.01 25.16 7.19
N ASP A 169 -4.60 23.96 7.62
CA ASP A 169 -3.63 23.74 8.72
C ASP A 169 -2.17 23.93 8.31
N GLY A 170 -1.88 24.00 7.00
CA GLY A 170 -0.53 24.16 6.47
C GLY A 170 0.43 22.98 6.77
N LYS A 171 -0.08 21.82 7.19
CA LYS A 171 0.74 20.65 7.60
C LYS A 171 1.10 19.72 6.44
N ALA A 172 0.42 19.82 5.30
CA ALA A 172 0.75 19.04 4.13
C ALA A 172 2.16 19.38 3.61
N VAL A 173 2.94 18.35 3.29
CA VAL A 173 4.16 18.56 2.50
C VAL A 173 3.77 19.15 1.15
N SER A 174 4.27 20.34 0.83
CA SER A 174 3.88 21.07 -0.37
C SER A 174 4.86 20.85 -1.51
N ALA A 175 4.34 20.48 -2.69
CA ALA A 175 5.07 20.46 -3.96
C ALA A 175 4.87 21.76 -4.77
N LYS A 176 4.10 22.72 -4.25
CA LYS A 176 3.81 23.98 -4.98
C LYS A 176 5.11 24.71 -5.36
N ASP A 177 5.19 25.08 -6.63
CA ASP A 177 6.32 25.80 -7.25
C ASP A 177 7.68 25.06 -7.18
N LYS A 178 7.68 23.76 -6.82
CA LYS A 178 8.89 22.94 -6.69
C LYS A 178 9.16 22.07 -7.91
N LYS A 179 10.42 21.81 -8.19
CA LYS A 179 10.90 20.74 -9.08
C LYS A 179 10.88 19.44 -8.30
N VAL A 180 10.00 18.51 -8.67
CA VAL A 180 9.77 17.27 -7.93
C VAL A 180 10.46 16.09 -8.61
N LEU A 181 11.24 15.34 -7.84
CA LEU A 181 11.84 14.07 -8.27
C LEU A 181 11.16 12.90 -7.56
N VAL A 182 10.53 12.00 -8.31
CA VAL A 182 9.90 10.79 -7.80
C VAL A 182 10.79 9.59 -8.14
N ILE A 183 11.16 8.78 -7.14
CA ILE A 183 12.02 7.60 -7.33
C ILE A 183 11.17 6.35 -7.23
N GLY A 184 10.89 5.71 -8.37
CA GLY A 184 10.06 4.51 -8.52
C GLY A 184 8.92 4.70 -9.51
N GLY A 185 8.79 3.76 -10.46
CA GLY A 185 7.82 3.82 -11.57
C GLY A 185 6.49 3.13 -11.30
N GLY A 186 6.24 2.60 -10.10
CA GLY A 186 5.01 1.91 -9.74
C GLY A 186 3.83 2.82 -9.42
N ASP A 187 2.70 2.22 -9.00
CA ASP A 187 1.44 2.93 -8.70
C ASP A 187 1.61 4.04 -7.65
N THR A 188 2.40 3.79 -6.59
CA THR A 188 2.68 4.81 -5.57
C THR A 188 3.44 6.01 -6.14
N GLY A 189 4.39 5.76 -7.06
CA GLY A 189 5.11 6.83 -7.77
C GLY A 189 4.17 7.64 -8.64
N ASN A 190 3.26 6.98 -9.37
CA ASN A 190 2.23 7.66 -10.16
C ASN A 190 1.29 8.50 -9.27
N ASP A 191 0.90 8.00 -8.10
CA ASP A 191 0.08 8.76 -7.14
C ASP A 191 0.82 10.01 -6.63
N CYS A 192 2.14 9.93 -6.44
CA CYS A 192 2.99 11.09 -6.11
C CYS A 192 3.04 12.10 -7.26
N VAL A 193 3.21 11.65 -8.49
CA VAL A 193 3.22 12.51 -9.69
C VAL A 193 1.91 13.29 -9.78
N GLY A 194 0.76 12.60 -9.76
CA GLY A 194 -0.56 13.24 -9.83
C GLY A 194 -0.83 14.18 -8.66
N THR A 195 -0.40 13.84 -7.45
CA THR A 195 -0.54 14.71 -6.27
C THR A 195 0.31 15.98 -6.39
N ALA A 196 1.58 15.86 -6.82
CA ALA A 196 2.46 16.99 -7.00
C ALA A 196 1.95 17.98 -8.06
N ILE A 197 1.45 17.48 -9.20
CA ILE A 197 0.84 18.30 -10.25
C ILE A 197 -0.36 19.08 -9.71
N ARG A 198 -1.25 18.43 -8.96
CA ARG A 198 -2.45 19.05 -8.37
C ARG A 198 -2.12 20.07 -7.28
N GLN A 199 -0.94 19.97 -6.65
CA GLN A 199 -0.42 21.00 -5.77
C GLN A 199 0.24 22.17 -6.51
N GLY A 200 0.41 22.10 -7.85
CA GLY A 200 1.03 23.14 -8.66
C GLY A 200 2.55 23.10 -8.65
N CYS A 201 3.16 21.92 -8.78
CA CYS A 201 4.62 21.80 -8.92
C CYS A 201 5.12 22.49 -10.21
N ALA A 202 6.36 22.99 -10.18
CA ALA A 202 7.00 23.62 -11.35
C ALA A 202 7.36 22.59 -12.43
N SER A 203 7.76 21.39 -12.01
CA SER A 203 8.03 20.23 -12.87
C SER A 203 7.99 18.94 -12.06
N VAL A 204 7.82 17.80 -12.75
CA VAL A 204 7.93 16.48 -12.14
C VAL A 204 8.73 15.56 -13.03
N THR A 205 9.70 14.84 -12.43
CA THR A 205 10.48 13.78 -13.07
C THR A 205 10.31 12.50 -12.26
N GLN A 206 10.07 11.38 -12.94
CA GLN A 206 9.90 10.08 -12.30
C GLN A 206 10.98 9.11 -12.79
N LEU A 207 11.80 8.56 -11.88
CA LEU A 207 12.82 7.57 -12.21
C LEU A 207 12.25 6.16 -12.14
N GLU A 208 12.48 5.37 -13.19
CA GLU A 208 12.19 3.94 -13.22
C GLU A 208 13.48 3.16 -13.45
N MET A 209 13.78 2.23 -12.56
CA MET A 209 14.99 1.41 -12.65
C MET A 209 14.94 0.39 -13.80
N MET A 210 13.75 -0.11 -14.12
CA MET A 210 13.55 -1.13 -15.14
C MET A 210 13.53 -0.51 -16.55
N PRO A 211 13.79 -1.31 -17.60
CA PRO A 211 13.60 -0.87 -18.98
C PRO A 211 12.16 -0.46 -19.28
N CYS A 212 11.99 0.48 -20.20
CA CYS A 212 10.67 0.85 -20.70
C CYS A 212 9.98 -0.39 -21.29
N PRO A 213 8.76 -0.74 -20.84
CA PRO A 213 8.00 -1.83 -21.42
C PRO A 213 7.67 -1.55 -22.89
N PRO A 214 7.50 -2.58 -23.74
CA PRO A 214 7.06 -2.41 -25.10
C PRO A 214 5.63 -1.84 -25.16
N THR A 215 5.29 -1.15 -26.25
CA THR A 215 3.94 -0.58 -26.45
C THR A 215 2.90 -1.65 -26.76
N GLU A 216 3.34 -2.80 -27.30
CA GLU A 216 2.48 -3.94 -27.68
C GLU A 216 3.01 -5.24 -27.07
N ARG A 217 2.17 -6.26 -27.04
CA ARG A 217 2.59 -7.60 -26.61
C ARG A 217 3.68 -8.17 -27.51
N THR A 218 4.67 -8.75 -26.89
CA THR A 218 5.73 -9.50 -27.59
C THR A 218 5.40 -11.00 -27.63
N ALA A 219 6.14 -11.76 -28.43
CA ALA A 219 6.02 -13.22 -28.45
C ALA A 219 6.31 -13.88 -27.10
N ALA A 220 7.16 -13.26 -26.26
CA ALA A 220 7.45 -13.70 -24.89
C ALA A 220 6.35 -13.36 -23.87
N ASN A 221 5.33 -12.60 -24.28
CA ASN A 221 4.18 -12.25 -23.46
C ASN A 221 2.88 -12.35 -24.27
N ALA A 222 2.67 -13.52 -24.87
CA ALA A 222 1.48 -13.78 -25.66
C ALA A 222 0.22 -13.90 -24.78
N TRP A 223 -0.95 -13.65 -25.38
CA TRP A 223 -2.20 -13.96 -24.72
C TRP A 223 -2.26 -15.47 -24.39
N PRO A 224 -2.83 -15.93 -23.25
CA PRO A 224 -3.67 -15.21 -22.29
C PRO A 224 -2.91 -14.58 -21.09
N GLU A 225 -1.60 -14.49 -21.13
CA GLU A 225 -0.86 -13.90 -20.02
C GLU A 225 -1.24 -12.42 -19.77
N TRP A 226 -1.02 -11.97 -18.54
CA TRP A 226 -1.18 -10.56 -18.20
C TRP A 226 -0.29 -9.68 -19.11
N PRO A 227 -0.80 -8.58 -19.70
CA PRO A 227 -0.02 -7.78 -20.64
C PRO A 227 1.12 -7.04 -19.93
N LYS A 228 2.35 -7.33 -20.31
CA LYS A 228 3.58 -6.62 -19.90
C LYS A 228 3.89 -5.54 -20.92
N VAL A 229 3.01 -4.55 -21.04
CA VAL A 229 3.12 -3.44 -21.98
C VAL A 229 3.18 -2.12 -21.25
N LEU A 230 3.69 -1.08 -21.92
CA LEU A 230 3.71 0.28 -21.40
C LEU A 230 2.29 0.72 -21.04
N LYS A 231 2.09 1.06 -19.79
CA LYS A 231 0.87 1.69 -19.29
C LYS A 231 1.20 3.12 -18.90
N THR A 232 0.33 4.02 -19.30
CA THR A 232 0.37 5.42 -18.85
C THR A 232 -0.86 5.64 -17.99
N ASP A 233 -0.66 5.78 -16.70
CA ASP A 233 -1.74 5.98 -15.73
C ASP A 233 -2.02 7.48 -15.55
N TYR A 234 -3.01 7.82 -14.74
CA TYR A 234 -3.56 9.18 -14.63
C TYR A 234 -2.51 10.25 -14.32
N GLY A 235 -1.56 10.00 -13.41
CA GLY A 235 -0.52 10.98 -13.05
C GLY A 235 0.46 11.24 -14.19
N GLN A 236 0.88 10.21 -14.93
CA GLN A 236 1.70 10.40 -16.13
C GLN A 236 0.91 11.12 -17.25
N GLN A 237 -0.38 10.79 -17.43
CA GLN A 237 -1.25 11.47 -18.39
C GLN A 237 -1.41 12.95 -18.04
N GLU A 238 -1.61 13.29 -16.77
CA GLU A 238 -1.65 14.66 -16.27
C GLU A 238 -0.31 15.38 -16.51
N ALA A 239 0.83 14.72 -16.27
CA ALA A 239 2.14 15.30 -16.56
C ALA A 239 2.32 15.60 -18.05
N ILE A 240 1.92 14.70 -18.93
CA ILE A 240 1.93 14.92 -20.39
C ILE A 240 1.05 16.11 -20.76
N ALA A 241 -0.14 16.22 -20.19
CA ALA A 241 -1.05 17.30 -20.47
C ALA A 241 -0.55 18.67 -19.98
N VAL A 242 0.12 18.72 -18.81
CA VAL A 242 0.58 19.97 -18.20
C VAL A 242 1.97 20.37 -18.72
N PHE A 243 2.90 19.42 -18.84
CA PHE A 243 4.32 19.68 -19.15
C PHE A 243 4.73 19.25 -20.58
N GLY A 244 3.86 18.59 -21.34
CA GLY A 244 4.07 18.21 -22.74
C GLY A 244 4.85 16.93 -22.95
N SER A 245 5.26 16.21 -21.89
CA SER A 245 6.03 14.97 -22.01
C SER A 245 5.77 14.00 -20.86
N ASP A 246 6.02 12.70 -21.11
CA ASP A 246 5.99 11.68 -20.07
C ASP A 246 7.09 11.98 -19.02
N PRO A 247 6.77 12.00 -17.72
CA PRO A 247 7.73 12.35 -16.68
C PRO A 247 8.76 11.26 -16.41
N ARG A 248 8.59 10.04 -16.97
CA ARG A 248 9.41 8.87 -16.65
C ARG A 248 10.73 8.85 -17.40
N ILE A 249 11.81 8.60 -16.66
CA ILE A 249 13.13 8.28 -17.20
C ILE A 249 13.46 6.84 -16.78
N TYR A 250 13.54 5.95 -17.76
CA TYR A 250 13.78 4.52 -17.54
C TYR A 250 15.26 4.19 -17.42
N GLN A 251 15.54 3.03 -16.81
CA GLN A 251 16.88 2.50 -16.59
C GLN A 251 17.78 3.51 -15.84
N THR A 252 17.23 4.10 -14.78
CA THR A 252 17.92 5.11 -13.98
C THR A 252 17.75 4.88 -12.49
N THR A 253 18.74 5.31 -11.72
CA THR A 253 18.68 5.35 -10.26
C THR A 253 19.45 6.56 -9.73
N VAL A 254 19.16 6.96 -8.50
CA VAL A 254 19.93 8.02 -7.82
C VAL A 254 21.26 7.45 -7.33
N LYS A 255 22.35 8.17 -7.59
CA LYS A 255 23.68 7.89 -7.09
C LYS A 255 24.03 8.77 -5.88
N GLU A 256 23.60 10.04 -5.89
CA GLU A 256 23.90 11.05 -4.87
C GLU A 256 22.81 12.12 -4.85
N PHE A 257 22.50 12.69 -3.68
CA PHE A 257 21.67 13.87 -3.53
C PHE A 257 22.55 15.09 -3.21
N TYR A 258 22.25 16.23 -3.80
CA TYR A 258 22.92 17.49 -3.56
C TYR A 258 22.14 18.31 -2.52
N LYS A 259 22.90 18.98 -1.64
CA LYS A 259 22.36 19.88 -0.63
C LYS A 259 22.86 21.30 -0.89
N ASP A 260 21.97 22.26 -0.63
CA ASP A 260 22.38 23.66 -0.52
C ASP A 260 23.02 23.97 0.86
N GLU A 261 23.41 25.23 1.06
CA GLU A 261 24.01 25.69 2.32
C GLU A 261 23.04 25.58 3.52
N ALA A 262 21.73 25.55 3.29
CA ALA A 262 20.70 25.37 4.32
C ALA A 262 20.40 23.89 4.62
N GLY A 263 21.05 22.94 3.90
CA GLY A 263 20.83 21.51 4.04
C GLY A 263 19.56 21.01 3.33
N GLN A 264 18.94 21.84 2.46
CA GLN A 264 17.82 21.43 1.64
C GLN A 264 18.31 20.68 0.39
N VAL A 265 17.53 19.70 -0.09
CA VAL A 265 17.82 19.05 -1.37
C VAL A 265 17.70 20.09 -2.49
N CYS A 266 18.71 20.18 -3.35
CA CYS A 266 18.73 21.09 -4.50
C CYS A 266 18.98 20.37 -5.82
N GLY A 267 19.23 19.07 -5.79
CA GLY A 267 19.44 18.25 -6.97
C GLY A 267 19.84 16.82 -6.64
N ALA A 268 20.01 16.01 -7.69
CA ALA A 268 20.50 14.64 -7.58
C ALA A 268 21.38 14.27 -8.79
N LEU A 269 22.40 13.46 -8.56
CA LEU A 269 23.18 12.78 -9.57
C LEU A 269 22.49 11.45 -9.90
N ILE A 270 22.14 11.27 -11.16
CA ILE A 270 21.45 10.10 -11.67
C ILE A 270 22.40 9.23 -12.46
N ALA A 271 22.46 7.94 -12.12
CA ALA A 271 23.19 6.94 -12.88
C ALA A 271 22.26 6.20 -13.85
N LYS A 272 22.71 6.03 -15.08
CA LYS A 272 22.06 5.14 -16.05
C LYS A 272 22.39 3.68 -15.75
N LEU A 273 21.43 2.81 -15.98
CA LEU A 273 21.49 1.39 -15.69
C LEU A 273 21.33 0.55 -16.96
N GLU A 274 21.92 -0.63 -16.95
CA GLU A 274 21.69 -1.67 -17.95
C GLU A 274 21.45 -3.03 -17.29
N SER A 275 20.71 -3.91 -17.95
CA SER A 275 20.47 -5.27 -17.44
C SER A 275 21.64 -6.18 -17.82
N LYS A 276 22.38 -6.68 -16.83
CA LYS A 276 23.48 -7.66 -17.03
C LYS A 276 23.21 -8.96 -16.29
N VAL A 277 23.72 -10.08 -16.82
CA VAL A 277 23.80 -11.34 -16.09
C VAL A 277 24.85 -11.17 -15.00
N VAL A 278 24.45 -11.31 -13.73
CA VAL A 278 25.33 -11.16 -12.56
C VAL A 278 25.68 -12.50 -11.92
N ASP A 279 25.06 -13.57 -12.38
CA ASP A 279 25.33 -14.94 -11.96
C ASP A 279 25.07 -15.85 -13.16
N GLU A 280 26.13 -16.35 -13.78
CA GLU A 280 26.06 -17.20 -14.96
C GLU A 280 25.48 -18.60 -14.66
N ALA A 281 25.67 -19.10 -13.44
CA ALA A 281 25.20 -20.43 -13.04
C ALA A 281 23.67 -20.48 -12.92
N THR A 282 23.04 -19.39 -12.47
CA THR A 282 21.59 -19.29 -12.29
C THR A 282 20.92 -18.48 -13.40
N GLY A 283 21.69 -17.81 -14.27
CA GLY A 283 21.17 -16.87 -15.25
C GLY A 283 20.57 -15.60 -14.64
N ARG A 284 20.82 -15.31 -13.36
CA ARG A 284 20.27 -14.15 -12.66
C ARG A 284 20.77 -12.86 -13.27
N ARG A 285 19.83 -11.99 -13.63
CA ARG A 285 20.10 -10.64 -14.13
C ARG A 285 19.88 -9.59 -13.04
N ALA A 286 20.65 -8.52 -13.10
CA ALA A 286 20.46 -7.31 -12.27
C ALA A 286 20.66 -6.06 -13.12
N MET A 287 20.10 -4.96 -12.66
CA MET A 287 20.36 -3.63 -13.20
C MET A 287 21.66 -3.11 -12.58
N VAL A 288 22.63 -2.79 -13.44
CA VAL A 288 23.97 -2.31 -13.03
C VAL A 288 24.27 -0.97 -13.70
N PRO A 289 25.05 -0.07 -13.04
CA PRO A 289 25.44 1.20 -13.65
C PRO A 289 26.24 1.01 -14.95
N THR A 290 25.92 1.82 -15.95
CA THR A 290 26.67 1.84 -17.24
C THR A 290 27.95 2.69 -17.15
N GLY A 291 28.05 3.58 -16.16
CA GLY A 291 29.05 4.62 -16.04
C GLY A 291 28.58 5.98 -16.59
N GLU A 292 27.48 6.04 -17.31
CA GLU A 292 26.87 7.30 -17.72
C GLU A 292 26.07 7.92 -16.57
N GLU A 293 26.27 9.22 -16.34
CA GLU A 293 25.65 9.97 -15.25
C GLU A 293 25.18 11.34 -15.74
N PHE A 294 24.13 11.87 -15.12
CA PHE A 294 23.66 13.23 -15.37
C PHE A 294 22.99 13.81 -14.11
N ALA A 295 22.99 15.13 -13.99
CA ALA A 295 22.37 15.81 -12.84
C ALA A 295 20.94 16.23 -13.17
N ILE A 296 20.07 16.18 -12.15
CA ILE A 296 18.70 16.73 -12.17
C ILE A 296 18.60 17.73 -11.01
N GLU A 297 18.11 18.92 -11.29
CA GLU A 297 17.71 19.87 -10.24
C GLU A 297 16.37 19.44 -9.62
N CYS A 298 16.28 19.44 -8.31
CA CYS A 298 15.02 19.14 -7.60
C CYS A 298 14.99 19.78 -6.21
N ASP A 299 13.80 20.22 -5.80
CA ASP A 299 13.55 20.90 -4.51
C ASP A 299 12.73 19.99 -3.56
N LEU A 300 12.22 18.88 -4.08
CA LEU A 300 11.46 17.87 -3.36
C LEU A 300 11.72 16.49 -3.97
N VAL A 301 12.06 15.53 -3.13
CA VAL A 301 12.28 14.13 -3.55
C VAL A 301 11.29 13.22 -2.83
N LEU A 302 10.64 12.34 -3.59
CA LEU A 302 9.65 11.38 -3.10
C LEU A 302 10.10 9.95 -3.42
N ILE A 303 10.46 9.19 -2.39
CA ILE A 303 10.97 7.82 -2.53
C ILE A 303 9.80 6.84 -2.55
N ALA A 304 9.50 6.29 -3.72
CA ALA A 304 8.47 5.30 -3.99
C ALA A 304 9.06 3.92 -4.37
N ALA A 305 10.15 3.51 -3.70
CA ALA A 305 10.93 2.31 -4.03
C ALA A 305 10.34 0.99 -3.47
N GLY A 306 9.11 1.02 -2.96
CA GLY A 306 8.43 -0.14 -2.36
C GLY A 306 8.83 -0.39 -0.90
N PHE A 307 8.55 -1.61 -0.43
CA PHE A 307 8.72 -2.01 0.97
C PHE A 307 9.57 -3.27 1.09
N THR A 308 10.18 -3.48 2.27
CA THR A 308 11.04 -4.63 2.56
C THR A 308 10.42 -5.61 3.54
N GLY A 309 9.16 -5.44 3.90
CA GLY A 309 8.44 -6.30 4.83
C GLY A 309 7.62 -5.52 5.85
N CYS A 310 7.19 -6.18 6.93
CA CYS A 310 6.49 -5.53 8.03
C CYS A 310 7.49 -4.77 8.93
N GLN A 311 6.95 -3.86 9.74
CA GLN A 311 7.74 -3.20 10.79
C GLN A 311 8.03 -4.21 11.91
N PRO A 312 9.29 -4.44 12.30
CA PRO A 312 9.67 -5.54 13.21
C PRO A 312 9.05 -5.46 14.60
N TYR A 313 8.83 -4.26 15.14
CA TYR A 313 8.39 -4.06 16.52
C TYR A 313 7.08 -4.79 16.87
N VAL A 314 6.14 -4.90 15.90
CA VAL A 314 4.89 -5.65 16.12
C VAL A 314 5.17 -7.14 16.21
N ALA A 315 6.00 -7.68 15.34
CA ALA A 315 6.39 -9.08 15.37
C ALA A 315 7.12 -9.43 16.66
N GLU A 316 8.04 -8.58 17.11
CA GLU A 316 8.78 -8.72 18.37
C GLU A 316 7.83 -8.68 19.58
N ALA A 317 6.87 -7.75 19.61
CA ALA A 317 5.92 -7.60 20.70
C ALA A 317 5.00 -8.82 20.88
N PHE A 318 4.67 -9.52 19.78
CA PHE A 318 3.89 -10.75 19.80
C PHE A 318 4.75 -12.03 19.85
N GLY A 319 6.07 -11.94 19.73
CA GLY A 319 6.98 -13.08 19.70
C GLY A 319 6.84 -13.95 18.45
N VAL A 320 6.37 -13.38 17.33
CA VAL A 320 6.20 -14.12 16.08
C VAL A 320 7.47 -14.08 15.23
N ASP A 321 7.77 -15.19 14.56
CA ASP A 321 8.96 -15.32 13.73
C ASP A 321 8.83 -14.55 12.41
N LEU A 322 9.93 -13.96 11.96
CA LEU A 322 10.04 -13.34 10.64
C LEU A 322 10.80 -14.23 9.66
N THR A 323 10.37 -14.22 8.41
CA THR A 323 11.10 -14.81 7.30
C THR A 323 12.33 -13.97 6.93
N LYS A 324 13.24 -14.49 6.11
CA LYS A 324 14.36 -13.73 5.53
C LYS A 324 13.93 -12.51 4.71
N ARG A 325 12.66 -12.45 4.32
CA ARG A 325 12.07 -11.35 3.55
C ARG A 325 11.44 -10.26 4.43
N GLY A 326 11.55 -10.38 5.77
CA GLY A 326 10.95 -9.43 6.70
C GLY A 326 9.42 -9.51 6.80
N THR A 327 8.82 -10.64 6.41
CA THR A 327 7.38 -10.93 6.57
C THR A 327 7.19 -11.93 7.70
N VAL A 328 6.02 -11.96 8.32
CA VAL A 328 5.71 -12.92 9.38
C VAL A 328 5.68 -14.34 8.79
N ALA A 329 6.39 -15.26 9.45
CA ALA A 329 6.41 -16.67 9.09
C ALA A 329 5.10 -17.34 9.53
N ASP A 330 4.55 -18.20 8.67
CA ASP A 330 3.28 -18.86 8.95
C ASP A 330 3.18 -20.26 8.35
N THR A 331 2.23 -21.03 8.88
CA THR A 331 1.72 -22.24 8.25
C THR A 331 0.20 -22.10 8.15
N LYS A 332 -0.34 -21.94 6.94
CA LYS A 332 -1.78 -21.71 6.72
C LYS A 332 -2.33 -20.60 7.62
N TYR A 333 -1.67 -19.44 7.56
CA TYR A 333 -1.98 -18.24 8.36
C TYR A 333 -1.68 -18.31 9.85
N ALA A 334 -1.46 -19.48 10.47
CA ALA A 334 -1.06 -19.61 11.87
C ALA A 334 0.44 -19.33 12.04
N THR A 335 0.81 -18.52 13.04
CA THR A 335 2.20 -18.22 13.39
C THR A 335 2.79 -19.29 14.31
N ASN A 336 4.05 -19.11 14.73
CA ASN A 336 4.69 -19.93 15.77
C ASN A 336 4.07 -19.73 17.18
N VAL A 337 3.27 -18.66 17.37
CA VAL A 337 2.60 -18.36 18.64
C VAL A 337 1.17 -18.89 18.61
N PRO A 338 0.75 -19.73 19.59
CA PRO A 338 -0.61 -20.26 19.64
C PRO A 338 -1.68 -19.18 19.58
N HIS A 339 -2.74 -19.39 18.78
CA HIS A 339 -3.87 -18.47 18.58
C HIS A 339 -3.49 -17.10 17.99
N VAL A 340 -2.26 -16.93 17.49
CA VAL A 340 -1.85 -15.76 16.73
C VAL A 340 -1.72 -16.11 15.25
N PHE A 341 -2.43 -15.37 14.42
CA PHE A 341 -2.50 -15.55 12.96
C PHE A 341 -1.97 -14.32 12.24
N THR A 342 -1.70 -14.44 10.96
CA THR A 342 -1.24 -13.32 10.12
C THR A 342 -1.83 -13.41 8.72
N CYS A 343 -2.05 -12.27 8.06
CA CYS A 343 -2.54 -12.22 6.69
C CYS A 343 -2.15 -10.93 5.96
N GLY A 344 -2.41 -10.91 4.66
CA GLY A 344 -2.15 -9.78 3.80
C GLY A 344 -0.65 -9.50 3.62
N ASP A 345 -0.31 -8.24 3.41
CA ASP A 345 1.08 -7.87 3.12
C ASP A 345 2.05 -8.14 4.27
N MET A 346 1.57 -8.24 5.51
CA MET A 346 2.40 -8.61 6.65
C MET A 346 2.96 -10.03 6.54
N ARG A 347 2.19 -10.92 5.92
CA ARG A 347 2.53 -12.31 5.62
C ARG A 347 3.18 -12.47 4.24
N ARG A 348 2.58 -11.89 3.20
CA ARG A 348 2.96 -12.07 1.79
C ARG A 348 4.10 -11.16 1.34
N GLY A 349 4.25 -10.00 1.96
CA GLY A 349 4.95 -8.83 1.43
C GLY A 349 3.99 -7.95 0.61
N GLN A 350 4.48 -6.80 0.16
CA GLN A 350 3.65 -5.85 -0.58
C GLN A 350 2.97 -6.53 -1.79
N SER A 351 1.66 -6.30 -1.94
CA SER A 351 0.86 -6.94 -2.97
C SER A 351 -0.37 -6.09 -3.35
N LEU A 352 -1.22 -6.63 -4.22
CA LEU A 352 -2.46 -5.96 -4.61
C LEU A 352 -3.53 -6.07 -3.51
N VAL A 353 -4.43 -5.09 -3.46
CA VAL A 353 -5.56 -5.07 -2.50
C VAL A 353 -6.43 -6.32 -2.60
N VAL A 354 -6.60 -6.89 -3.80
CA VAL A 354 -7.36 -8.14 -4.01
C VAL A 354 -6.73 -9.32 -3.28
N TRP A 355 -5.41 -9.38 -3.18
CA TRP A 355 -4.72 -10.41 -2.39
C TRP A 355 -4.86 -10.18 -0.90
N ALA A 356 -4.82 -8.92 -0.45
CA ALA A 356 -5.06 -8.58 0.96
C ALA A 356 -6.46 -9.02 1.40
N LEU A 357 -7.49 -8.72 0.59
CA LEU A 357 -8.87 -9.14 0.85
C LEU A 357 -9.01 -10.67 0.82
N ARG A 358 -8.41 -11.35 -0.16
CA ARG A 358 -8.44 -12.81 -0.27
C ARG A 358 -7.81 -13.46 0.95
N GLU A 359 -6.60 -13.06 1.31
CA GLU A 359 -5.91 -13.63 2.48
C GLU A 359 -6.62 -13.32 3.79
N GLY A 360 -7.25 -12.15 3.91
CA GLY A 360 -8.09 -11.85 5.07
C GLY A 360 -9.26 -12.84 5.23
N ARG A 361 -9.92 -13.20 4.14
CA ARG A 361 -11.00 -14.20 4.14
C ARG A 361 -10.47 -15.60 4.47
N ASP A 362 -9.39 -16.00 3.82
CA ASP A 362 -8.78 -17.32 4.04
C ASP A 362 -8.27 -17.45 5.49
N ALA A 363 -7.67 -16.40 6.07
CA ALA A 363 -7.24 -16.36 7.46
C ALA A 363 -8.44 -16.43 8.43
N ALA A 364 -9.53 -15.75 8.12
CA ALA A 364 -10.75 -15.83 8.95
C ALA A 364 -11.26 -17.28 9.06
N ALA A 365 -11.23 -18.05 7.98
CA ALA A 365 -11.61 -19.46 8.00
C ALA A 365 -10.69 -20.31 8.90
N GLU A 366 -9.37 -20.06 8.87
CA GLU A 366 -8.43 -20.80 9.74
C GLU A 366 -8.58 -20.38 11.22
N VAL A 367 -8.87 -19.11 11.52
CA VAL A 367 -9.17 -18.63 12.87
C VAL A 367 -10.46 -19.28 13.40
N ASP A 368 -11.56 -19.24 12.61
CA ASP A 368 -12.83 -19.89 12.99
C ASP A 368 -12.64 -21.38 13.28
N LYS A 369 -11.92 -22.07 12.39
CA LYS A 369 -11.59 -23.49 12.57
C LYS A 369 -10.79 -23.76 13.85
N SER A 370 -9.85 -22.90 14.18
CA SER A 370 -9.05 -22.99 15.41
C SER A 370 -9.91 -22.81 16.67
N LEU A 371 -10.85 -21.88 16.63
CA LEU A 371 -11.72 -21.55 17.77
C LEU A 371 -12.89 -22.51 17.96
N MET A 372 -13.44 -23.05 16.88
CA MET A 372 -14.67 -23.84 16.87
C MET A 372 -14.44 -25.34 16.58
N GLY A 373 -13.24 -25.72 16.12
CA GLY A 373 -12.94 -27.10 15.67
C GLY A 373 -13.38 -27.38 14.21
N TYR A 374 -14.17 -26.50 13.62
CA TYR A 374 -14.63 -26.56 12.22
C TYR A 374 -14.89 -25.16 11.70
N THR A 375 -15.09 -25.01 10.40
CA THR A 375 -15.49 -23.73 9.79
C THR A 375 -16.54 -23.93 8.71
N ASN A 376 -17.39 -22.91 8.54
CA ASN A 376 -18.36 -22.77 7.45
C ASN A 376 -18.04 -21.54 6.57
N LEU A 377 -16.86 -20.92 6.75
CA LEU A 377 -16.39 -19.77 5.98
C LEU A 377 -15.75 -20.19 4.66
#